data_de609f284f5af61fb1ae0a9dea3a1f95
#
_entry.id   de609f284f5af61fb1ae0a9dea3a1f95
#
_cell.length_a   1.000
_cell.length_b   1.000
_cell.length_c   1.000
_cell.angle_alpha   90.00
_cell.angle_beta   90.00
_cell.angle_gamma   90.00
#
_symmetry.space_group_name_H-M   'P 1'
#
loop_
_entity.id
_entity.type
_entity.pdbx_description
1 polymer ?
#
loop_
_entity_poly.entity_id
_entity_poly.type
_entity_poly.pdbx_seq_one_letter_code
_entity_poly.pdbx_strand_id
1 'polypeptide(L)'
;FGPGNIFRIFPAVLCQRLIEAGRMSTGILCCESYDEQVVTRCLQPNENLTVAVTMHADGSFDKEIVASIADSLLLSRDEDELQRVFEAPSLQLVSFTITEKGYAMSPAVQRDAENPPKESQTLLGKLTRLCVHRGRTCGRPLALVSMDNCSRNGEKLQSAVLKVLRAWREKGFITEQDEAYVSEKISFPWTMIDKITPRPSEVVREALEQDGLEGMDIVVTDKHTYTAAFVNAEKTQYLVVEDDFPNGRPPLEEAGVIMTDRETVSRVETMKVGTCLNPLHTCLAVYGCLLGYE
;
A
#
# COMPACT_ATOMS: atom_id res chain seq x y z
N PHE A 1 1.65 -4.36 -1.35
CA PHE A 1 2.96 -3.87 -1.84
C PHE A 1 3.28 -2.50 -1.26
N GLY A 2 4.57 -2.25 -0.94
CA GLY A 2 5.05 -0.99 -0.37
C GLY A 2 4.89 -0.91 1.15
N PRO A 3 5.62 -1.71 1.96
CA PRO A 3 5.54 -1.71 3.42
C PRO A 3 6.22 -0.49 4.06
N GLY A 4 5.96 0.69 3.51
CA GLY A 4 6.44 1.97 4.04
C GLY A 4 5.69 2.43 5.29
N ASN A 5 5.99 3.66 5.74
CA ASN A 5 5.43 4.20 6.99
C ASN A 5 3.89 4.21 7.00
N ILE A 6 3.23 4.65 5.91
CA ILE A 6 1.76 4.65 5.83
C ILE A 6 1.19 3.24 6.00
N PHE A 7 1.74 2.25 5.29
CA PHE A 7 1.26 0.87 5.39
C PHE A 7 1.36 0.35 6.83
N ARG A 8 2.51 0.55 7.47
CA ARG A 8 2.81 0.00 8.81
C ARG A 8 1.95 0.62 9.92
N ILE A 9 1.62 1.93 9.82
CA ILE A 9 0.86 2.61 10.89
C ILE A 9 -0.64 2.71 10.58
N PHE A 10 -1.09 2.37 9.38
CA PHE A 10 -2.51 2.49 9.07
C PHE A 10 -3.10 1.16 8.56
N PRO A 11 -2.87 0.67 7.33
CA PRO A 11 -3.43 -0.63 6.92
C PRO A 11 -3.07 -1.78 7.85
N ALA A 12 -1.82 -1.86 8.33
CA ALA A 12 -1.40 -2.91 9.25
C ALA A 12 -2.09 -2.78 10.63
N VAL A 13 -2.25 -1.58 11.16
CA VAL A 13 -2.99 -1.33 12.41
C VAL A 13 -4.47 -1.71 12.26
N LEU A 14 -5.11 -1.42 11.11
CA LEU A 14 -6.49 -1.85 10.88
C LEU A 14 -6.62 -3.38 10.91
N CYS A 15 -5.68 -4.09 10.27
CA CYS A 15 -5.67 -5.54 10.32
C CYS A 15 -5.37 -6.08 11.72
N GLN A 16 -4.46 -5.44 12.49
CA GLN A 16 -4.22 -5.75 13.90
C GLN A 16 -5.54 -5.73 14.70
N ARG A 17 -6.31 -4.65 14.58
CA ARG A 17 -7.61 -4.52 15.27
C ARG A 17 -8.60 -5.61 14.88
N LEU A 18 -8.65 -6.00 13.60
CA LEU A 18 -9.51 -7.09 13.15
C LEU A 18 -9.07 -8.45 13.70
N ILE A 19 -7.77 -8.69 13.81
CA ILE A 19 -7.21 -9.91 14.41
C ILE A 19 -7.56 -9.96 15.90
N GLU A 20 -7.33 -8.90 16.65
CA GLU A 20 -7.62 -8.80 18.07
C GLU A 20 -9.13 -8.95 18.36
N ALA A 21 -9.98 -8.42 17.48
CA ALA A 21 -11.43 -8.60 17.57
C ALA A 21 -11.90 -9.99 17.13
N GLY A 22 -10.99 -10.90 16.71
CA GLY A 22 -11.33 -12.23 16.18
C GLY A 22 -12.08 -12.20 14.85
N ARG A 23 -11.99 -11.10 14.10
CA ARG A 23 -12.65 -10.90 12.79
C ARG A 23 -11.75 -11.25 11.61
N MET A 24 -10.47 -11.44 11.87
CA MET A 24 -9.48 -11.90 10.91
C MET A 24 -8.59 -12.96 11.59
N SER A 25 -8.33 -14.07 10.92
CA SER A 25 -7.60 -15.23 11.49
C SER A 25 -6.17 -15.36 10.98
N THR A 26 -5.76 -14.49 10.05
CA THR A 26 -4.43 -14.52 9.43
C THR A 26 -3.80 -13.12 9.45
N GLY A 27 -2.49 -13.08 9.52
CA GLY A 27 -1.74 -11.84 9.32
C GLY A 27 -1.61 -11.45 7.84
N ILE A 28 -0.90 -10.37 7.60
CA ILE A 28 -0.64 -9.80 6.28
C ILE A 28 0.71 -10.28 5.78
N LEU A 29 0.80 -10.66 4.52
CA LEU A 29 2.07 -10.74 3.80
C LEU A 29 2.34 -9.38 3.15
N CYS A 30 3.46 -8.74 3.45
CA CYS A 30 3.87 -7.54 2.75
C CYS A 30 5.01 -7.84 1.77
N CYS A 31 5.10 -7.06 0.71
CA CYS A 31 6.14 -7.21 -0.29
C CYS A 31 6.72 -5.85 -0.69
N GLU A 32 8.04 -5.71 -0.58
CA GLU A 32 8.74 -4.52 -1.02
C GLU A 32 9.17 -4.65 -2.48
N SER A 33 8.89 -3.62 -3.26
CA SER A 33 9.17 -3.58 -4.69
C SER A 33 10.12 -2.48 -5.12
N TYR A 34 10.41 -1.53 -4.26
CA TYR A 34 11.22 -0.36 -4.57
C TYR A 34 12.48 -0.28 -3.69
N ASP A 35 12.33 -0.23 -2.38
CA ASP A 35 13.45 -0.03 -1.45
C ASP A 35 13.57 -1.21 -0.48
N GLU A 36 14.29 -2.23 -0.90
CA GLU A 36 14.44 -3.48 -0.17
C GLU A 36 15.04 -3.29 1.23
N GLN A 37 15.77 -2.19 1.46
CA GLN A 37 16.36 -1.91 2.76
C GLN A 37 15.29 -1.60 3.83
N VAL A 38 14.08 -1.20 3.44
CA VAL A 38 12.95 -1.07 4.38
C VAL A 38 12.63 -2.43 5.03
N VAL A 39 12.64 -3.49 4.24
CA VAL A 39 12.42 -4.86 4.73
C VAL A 39 13.64 -5.39 5.45
N THR A 40 14.81 -5.36 4.80
CA THR A 40 16.02 -6.05 5.30
C THR A 40 16.66 -5.36 6.51
N ARG A 41 16.45 -4.06 6.69
CA ARG A 41 17.04 -3.29 7.80
C ARG A 41 16.05 -2.89 8.89
N CYS A 42 14.73 -2.90 8.60
CA CYS A 42 13.72 -2.47 9.57
C CYS A 42 12.70 -3.55 9.94
N LEU A 43 12.12 -4.26 8.96
CA LEU A 43 11.09 -5.25 9.27
C LEU A 43 11.70 -6.58 9.73
N GLN A 44 12.51 -7.23 8.90
CA GLN A 44 13.05 -8.55 9.20
C GLN A 44 13.91 -8.60 10.49
N PRO A 45 14.78 -7.63 10.77
CA PRO A 45 15.56 -7.64 12.04
C PRO A 45 14.67 -7.50 13.29
N ASN A 46 13.47 -6.96 13.15
CA ASN A 46 12.50 -6.78 14.23
C ASN A 46 11.31 -7.76 14.14
N GLU A 47 11.50 -8.94 13.52
CA GLU A 47 10.48 -9.98 13.38
C GLU A 47 9.17 -9.46 12.75
N ASN A 48 9.27 -8.49 11.83
CA ASN A 48 8.17 -7.74 11.20
C ASN A 48 7.30 -6.91 12.16
N LEU A 49 7.71 -6.75 13.40
CA LEU A 49 7.05 -5.88 14.36
C LEU A 49 7.32 -4.40 14.04
N THR A 50 6.36 -3.56 14.35
CA THR A 50 6.48 -2.11 14.25
C THR A 50 5.87 -1.45 15.49
N VAL A 51 6.55 -0.47 16.05
CA VAL A 51 5.93 0.38 17.08
C VAL A 51 5.21 1.54 16.38
N ALA A 52 3.88 1.52 16.43
CA ALA A 52 3.05 2.62 15.96
C ALA A 52 2.94 3.68 17.05
N VAL A 53 3.35 4.91 16.73
CA VAL A 53 3.34 6.03 17.67
C VAL A 53 2.42 7.12 17.16
N THR A 54 1.33 7.37 17.87
CA THR A 54 0.44 8.48 17.60
C THR A 54 0.86 9.69 18.41
N MET A 55 1.21 10.77 17.72
CA MET A 55 1.61 12.04 18.34
C MET A 55 0.39 12.92 18.60
N HIS A 56 0.29 13.47 19.81
CA HIS A 56 -0.76 14.40 20.20
C HIS A 56 -0.25 15.84 20.25
N ALA A 57 -1.17 16.80 20.11
CA ALA A 57 -0.85 18.23 20.10
C ALA A 57 -0.28 18.75 21.44
N ASP A 58 -0.51 18.04 22.54
CA ASP A 58 0.04 18.33 23.86
C ASP A 58 1.44 17.74 24.07
N GLY A 59 2.01 17.07 23.07
CA GLY A 59 3.31 16.44 23.10
C GLY A 59 3.32 15.01 23.69
N SER A 60 2.17 14.47 24.05
CA SER A 60 2.06 13.07 24.49
C SER A 60 2.04 12.10 23.30
N PHE A 61 2.38 10.83 23.58
CA PHE A 61 2.43 9.74 22.61
C PHE A 61 1.58 8.56 23.05
N ASP A 62 0.68 8.09 22.17
CA ASP A 62 0.12 6.75 22.27
C ASP A 62 1.03 5.78 21.53
N LYS A 63 1.35 4.64 22.12
CA LYS A 63 2.29 3.64 21.59
C LYS A 63 1.59 2.28 21.50
N GLU A 64 1.68 1.64 20.34
CA GLU A 64 1.05 0.35 20.05
C GLU A 64 2.04 -0.52 19.29
N ILE A 65 2.17 -1.81 19.66
CA ILE A 65 2.97 -2.77 18.89
C ILE A 65 2.07 -3.40 17.82
N VAL A 66 2.45 -3.23 16.55
CA VAL A 66 1.78 -3.81 15.40
C VAL A 66 2.47 -5.10 15.03
N ALA A 67 1.78 -6.22 15.19
CA ALA A 67 2.23 -7.59 14.92
C ALA A 67 1.39 -8.26 13.81
N SER A 68 0.59 -7.51 13.08
CA SER A 68 -0.27 -8.03 12.01
C SER A 68 0.49 -8.44 10.75
N ILE A 69 1.76 -8.04 10.59
CA ILE A 69 2.59 -8.43 9.45
C ILE A 69 3.22 -9.78 9.77
N ALA A 70 2.67 -10.83 9.15
CA ALA A 70 3.13 -12.20 9.37
C ALA A 70 4.46 -12.51 8.66
N ASP A 71 4.68 -11.91 7.47
CA ASP A 71 5.93 -12.05 6.73
C ASP A 71 6.18 -10.87 5.80
N SER A 72 7.46 -10.66 5.44
CA SER A 72 7.90 -9.60 4.54
C SER A 72 8.79 -10.13 3.43
N LEU A 73 8.34 -9.95 2.20
CA LEU A 73 8.94 -10.45 0.98
C LEU A 73 9.61 -9.34 0.18
N LEU A 74 10.57 -9.73 -0.64
CA LEU A 74 11.23 -8.88 -1.64
C LEU A 74 10.79 -9.30 -3.04
N LEU A 75 10.24 -8.38 -3.82
CA LEU A 75 9.77 -8.66 -5.17
C LEU A 75 10.88 -9.18 -6.11
N SER A 76 12.13 -8.82 -5.84
CA SER A 76 13.29 -9.27 -6.61
C SER A 76 13.69 -10.72 -6.35
N ARG A 77 13.41 -11.24 -5.14
CA ARG A 77 13.93 -12.50 -4.63
C ARG A 77 12.87 -13.57 -4.40
N ASP A 78 11.72 -13.15 -3.84
CA ASP A 78 10.74 -14.07 -3.27
C ASP A 78 9.55 -14.31 -4.21
N GLU A 79 9.83 -14.37 -5.52
CA GLU A 79 8.82 -14.45 -6.57
C GLU A 79 8.01 -15.75 -6.53
N ASP A 80 8.66 -16.87 -6.22
CA ASP A 80 7.99 -18.17 -6.09
C ASP A 80 6.98 -18.17 -4.93
N GLU A 81 7.30 -17.48 -3.82
CA GLU A 81 6.37 -17.33 -2.71
C GLU A 81 5.18 -16.45 -3.10
N LEU A 82 5.43 -15.35 -3.81
CA LEU A 82 4.35 -14.50 -4.33
C LEU A 82 3.44 -15.26 -5.29
N GLN A 83 3.98 -16.15 -6.13
CA GLN A 83 3.17 -17.01 -6.99
C GLN A 83 2.26 -17.90 -6.16
N ARG A 84 2.78 -18.58 -5.13
CA ARG A 84 1.99 -19.42 -4.21
C ARG A 84 0.88 -18.63 -3.52
N VAL A 85 1.17 -17.38 -3.11
CA VAL A 85 0.15 -16.49 -2.54
C VAL A 85 -0.96 -16.19 -3.55
N PHE A 86 -0.61 -15.90 -4.81
CA PHE A 86 -1.59 -15.62 -5.85
C PHE A 86 -2.36 -16.87 -6.31
N GLU A 87 -1.84 -18.08 -6.11
CA GLU A 87 -2.53 -19.35 -6.34
C GLU A 87 -3.59 -19.64 -5.28
N ALA A 88 -3.46 -19.08 -4.07
CA ALA A 88 -4.36 -19.34 -2.96
C ALA A 88 -5.79 -18.83 -3.25
N PRO A 89 -6.81 -19.70 -3.26
CA PRO A 89 -8.21 -19.27 -3.46
C PRO A 89 -8.69 -18.29 -2.39
N SER A 90 -8.10 -18.34 -1.20
CA SER A 90 -8.42 -17.47 -0.06
C SER A 90 -7.87 -16.05 -0.18
N LEU A 91 -6.97 -15.78 -1.11
CA LEU A 91 -6.50 -14.41 -1.35
C LEU A 91 -7.66 -13.55 -1.86
N GLN A 92 -8.07 -12.57 -1.07
CA GLN A 92 -9.22 -11.71 -1.34
C GLN A 92 -8.83 -10.38 -1.97
N LEU A 93 -7.73 -9.79 -1.48
CA LEU A 93 -7.25 -8.50 -1.94
C LEU A 93 -5.73 -8.36 -1.87
N VAL A 94 -5.19 -7.49 -2.71
CA VAL A 94 -3.80 -7.04 -2.68
C VAL A 94 -3.81 -5.52 -2.61
N SER A 95 -3.20 -4.94 -1.59
CA SER A 95 -3.14 -3.49 -1.41
C SER A 95 -1.79 -2.90 -1.87
N PHE A 96 -1.84 -1.62 -2.25
CA PHE A 96 -0.68 -0.87 -2.75
C PHE A 96 -0.59 0.46 -2.00
N THR A 97 0.49 0.66 -1.29
CA THR A 97 0.89 1.95 -0.70
C THR A 97 2.15 2.45 -1.39
N ILE A 98 2.04 2.68 -2.69
CA ILE A 98 3.12 3.12 -3.57
C ILE A 98 2.89 4.56 -4.01
N THR A 99 3.93 5.23 -4.51
CA THR A 99 3.79 6.59 -5.02
C THR A 99 3.14 6.61 -6.40
N GLU A 100 2.59 7.77 -6.81
CA GLU A 100 1.99 7.96 -8.15
C GLU A 100 2.92 7.53 -9.30
N LYS A 101 4.23 7.68 -9.12
CA LYS A 101 5.23 7.22 -10.10
C LYS A 101 5.19 5.71 -10.34
N GLY A 102 4.71 4.93 -9.35
CA GLY A 102 4.57 3.48 -9.46
C GLY A 102 3.51 3.02 -10.46
N TYR A 103 2.54 3.89 -10.80
CA TYR A 103 1.52 3.62 -11.83
C TYR A 103 1.90 4.08 -13.24
N ALA A 104 3.03 4.80 -13.38
CA ALA A 104 3.41 5.36 -14.66
C ALA A 104 3.93 4.28 -15.63
N MET A 105 3.56 4.43 -16.90
CA MET A 105 4.14 3.66 -18.00
C MET A 105 5.58 4.14 -18.31
N SER A 106 6.47 3.93 -17.34
CA SER A 106 7.88 4.29 -17.47
C SER A 106 8.56 3.49 -18.60
N PRO A 107 9.73 3.92 -19.10
CA PRO A 107 10.49 3.13 -20.09
C PRO A 107 10.79 1.69 -19.63
N ALA A 108 10.90 1.44 -18.33
CA ALA A 108 11.07 0.09 -17.79
C ALA A 108 9.78 -0.73 -17.90
N VAL A 109 8.61 -0.15 -17.59
CA VAL A 109 7.31 -0.82 -17.76
C VAL A 109 7.00 -1.05 -19.24
N GLN A 110 7.37 -0.12 -20.12
CA GLN A 110 7.23 -0.32 -21.56
C GLN A 110 8.07 -1.52 -22.05
N ARG A 111 9.31 -1.65 -21.56
CA ARG A 111 10.14 -2.85 -21.86
C ARG A 111 9.46 -4.14 -21.39
N ASP A 112 8.88 -4.16 -20.19
CA ASP A 112 8.14 -5.34 -19.71
C ASP A 112 6.94 -5.66 -20.61
N ALA A 113 6.22 -4.64 -21.09
CA ALA A 113 5.11 -4.81 -22.03
C ALA A 113 5.56 -5.32 -23.43
N GLU A 114 6.81 -5.08 -23.80
CA GLU A 114 7.40 -5.52 -25.07
C GLU A 114 8.02 -6.92 -25.03
N ASN A 115 8.30 -7.45 -23.84
CA ASN A 115 8.95 -8.73 -23.61
C ASN A 115 8.00 -9.78 -23.01
N PRO A 116 8.34 -11.08 -23.09
CA PRO A 116 7.54 -12.14 -22.48
C PRO A 116 7.33 -11.92 -20.98
N PRO A 117 6.14 -12.27 -20.44
CA PRO A 117 5.79 -12.02 -19.02
C PRO A 117 6.84 -12.49 -18.01
N LYS A 118 7.51 -13.61 -18.30
CA LYS A 118 8.58 -14.17 -17.42
C LYS A 118 9.81 -13.26 -17.28
N GLU A 119 9.99 -12.31 -18.18
CA GLU A 119 11.14 -11.40 -18.22
C GLU A 119 10.82 -10.07 -17.50
N SER A 120 9.61 -9.91 -16.96
CA SER A 120 9.19 -8.70 -16.26
C SER A 120 10.08 -8.36 -15.07
N GLN A 121 10.47 -7.10 -14.99
CA GLN A 121 11.34 -6.58 -13.92
C GLN A 121 10.63 -5.59 -13.01
N THR A 122 9.61 -4.89 -13.52
CA THR A 122 8.90 -3.87 -12.76
C THR A 122 7.77 -4.46 -11.92
N LEU A 123 7.31 -3.71 -10.91
CA LEU A 123 6.12 -4.07 -10.13
C LEU A 123 4.92 -4.32 -11.05
N LEU A 124 4.64 -3.41 -11.99
CA LEU A 124 3.48 -3.53 -12.89
C LEU A 124 3.57 -4.76 -13.80
N GLY A 125 4.73 -5.03 -14.37
CA GLY A 125 4.93 -6.23 -15.19
C GLY A 125 4.76 -7.51 -14.37
N LYS A 126 5.43 -7.61 -13.22
CA LYS A 126 5.33 -8.79 -12.33
C LYS A 126 3.91 -8.96 -11.77
N LEU A 127 3.24 -7.87 -11.37
CA LEU A 127 1.84 -7.90 -10.91
C LEU A 127 0.90 -8.42 -12.00
N THR A 128 1.02 -7.88 -13.21
CA THR A 128 0.20 -8.34 -14.36
C THR A 128 0.41 -9.82 -14.62
N ARG A 129 1.66 -10.29 -14.56
CA ARG A 129 1.98 -11.71 -14.69
C ARG A 129 1.39 -12.56 -13.57
N LEU A 130 1.45 -12.11 -12.31
CA LEU A 130 0.84 -12.79 -11.18
C LEU A 130 -0.69 -12.89 -11.33
N CYS A 131 -1.34 -11.85 -11.85
CA CYS A 131 -2.78 -11.90 -12.16
C CYS A 131 -3.08 -12.92 -13.26
N VAL A 132 -2.31 -12.96 -14.34
CA VAL A 132 -2.44 -13.98 -15.39
C VAL A 132 -2.22 -15.38 -14.82
N HIS A 133 -1.19 -15.55 -13.99
CA HIS A 133 -0.90 -16.82 -13.32
C HIS A 133 -2.06 -17.29 -12.44
N ARG A 134 -2.67 -16.37 -11.65
CA ARG A 134 -3.85 -16.67 -10.84
C ARG A 134 -5.04 -17.15 -11.70
N GLY A 135 -5.25 -16.54 -12.87
CA GLY A 135 -6.28 -16.97 -13.82
C GLY A 135 -6.07 -18.41 -14.29
N ARG A 136 -4.82 -18.78 -14.57
CA ARG A 136 -4.44 -20.12 -15.05
C ARG A 136 -4.44 -21.19 -13.97
N THR A 137 -4.37 -20.81 -12.69
CA THR A 137 -4.30 -21.71 -11.56
C THR A 137 -5.64 -21.83 -10.85
N CYS A 138 -5.94 -20.96 -9.88
CA CYS A 138 -7.19 -21.06 -9.11
C CYS A 138 -8.40 -20.38 -9.78
N GLY A 139 -8.21 -19.45 -10.73
CA GLY A 139 -9.29 -18.77 -11.45
C GLY A 139 -10.24 -17.93 -10.59
N ARG A 140 -9.95 -17.77 -9.29
CA ARG A 140 -10.79 -16.98 -8.36
C ARG A 140 -10.56 -15.49 -8.57
N PRO A 141 -11.61 -14.66 -8.47
CA PRO A 141 -11.48 -13.21 -8.57
C PRO A 141 -10.52 -12.64 -7.52
N LEU A 142 -10.09 -11.38 -7.72
CA LEU A 142 -9.20 -10.68 -6.80
C LEU A 142 -9.45 -9.17 -6.88
N ALA A 143 -9.31 -8.45 -5.75
CA ALA A 143 -9.30 -7.00 -5.72
C ALA A 143 -7.85 -6.47 -5.61
N LEU A 144 -7.47 -5.54 -6.49
CA LEU A 144 -6.22 -4.78 -6.43
C LEU A 144 -6.50 -3.38 -5.93
N VAL A 145 -6.17 -3.10 -4.69
CA VAL A 145 -6.62 -1.93 -3.93
C VAL A 145 -5.51 -0.92 -3.77
N SER A 146 -5.53 0.15 -4.53
CA SER A 146 -4.61 1.27 -4.33
C SER A 146 -4.95 2.00 -3.04
N MET A 147 -4.01 2.14 -2.12
CA MET A 147 -4.17 2.83 -0.83
C MET A 147 -3.17 3.99 -0.73
N ASP A 148 -3.15 4.83 -1.74
CA ASP A 148 -2.37 6.07 -1.81
C ASP A 148 -3.31 7.27 -2.01
N ASN A 149 -2.75 8.47 -2.01
CA ASN A 149 -3.50 9.71 -2.17
C ASN A 149 -3.54 10.25 -3.61
N CYS A 150 -3.24 9.42 -4.60
CA CYS A 150 -3.36 9.80 -5.99
C CYS A 150 -4.83 9.89 -6.41
N SER A 151 -5.18 10.92 -7.14
CA SER A 151 -6.53 11.05 -7.71
C SER A 151 -6.84 9.85 -8.61
N ARG A 152 -8.03 9.25 -8.41
CA ARG A 152 -8.51 8.07 -9.16
C ARG A 152 -7.49 6.93 -9.16
N ASN A 153 -6.95 6.62 -8.01
CA ASN A 153 -5.84 5.67 -7.86
C ASN A 153 -6.16 4.27 -8.43
N GLY A 154 -7.36 3.74 -8.19
CA GLY A 154 -7.79 2.45 -8.75
C GLY A 154 -7.86 2.46 -10.29
N GLU A 155 -8.33 3.57 -10.90
CA GLU A 155 -8.34 3.74 -12.36
C GLU A 155 -6.92 3.77 -12.94
N LYS A 156 -5.99 4.45 -12.26
CA LYS A 156 -4.57 4.49 -12.67
C LYS A 156 -3.94 3.11 -12.65
N LEU A 157 -4.14 2.35 -11.56
CA LEU A 157 -3.64 0.98 -11.47
C LEU A 157 -4.26 0.09 -12.53
N GLN A 158 -5.58 0.13 -12.72
CA GLN A 158 -6.29 -0.61 -13.76
C GLN A 158 -5.73 -0.31 -15.15
N SER A 159 -5.63 0.98 -15.48
CA SER A 159 -5.11 1.41 -16.77
C SER A 159 -3.68 0.91 -17.03
N ALA A 160 -2.82 0.94 -16.01
CA ALA A 160 -1.45 0.47 -16.13
C ALA A 160 -1.37 -1.05 -16.35
N VAL A 161 -2.08 -1.83 -15.54
CA VAL A 161 -2.16 -3.30 -15.68
C VAL A 161 -2.73 -3.70 -17.04
N LEU A 162 -3.85 -3.09 -17.45
CA LEU A 162 -4.50 -3.43 -18.74
C LEU A 162 -3.65 -3.02 -19.93
N LYS A 163 -2.83 -1.98 -19.86
CA LYS A 163 -1.89 -1.62 -20.96
C LYS A 163 -0.81 -2.68 -21.14
N VAL A 164 -0.21 -3.15 -20.07
CA VAL A 164 0.79 -4.25 -20.13
C VAL A 164 0.13 -5.52 -20.67
N LEU A 165 -1.03 -5.87 -20.13
CA LEU A 165 -1.80 -7.06 -20.52
C LEU A 165 -2.13 -7.09 -22.01
N ARG A 166 -2.67 -5.97 -22.56
CA ARG A 166 -3.00 -5.85 -23.98
C ARG A 166 -1.78 -5.96 -24.88
N ALA A 167 -0.67 -5.32 -24.49
CA ALA A 167 0.59 -5.44 -25.24
C ALA A 167 1.05 -6.91 -25.30
N TRP A 168 0.96 -7.65 -24.20
CA TRP A 168 1.27 -9.08 -24.21
C TRP A 168 0.31 -9.90 -25.07
N ARG A 169 -0.97 -9.54 -25.08
CA ARG A 169 -1.98 -10.21 -25.91
C ARG A 169 -1.71 -9.97 -27.41
N GLU A 170 -1.43 -8.74 -27.81
CA GLU A 170 -1.09 -8.36 -29.18
C GLU A 170 0.16 -9.08 -29.71
N LYS A 171 1.14 -9.32 -28.83
CA LYS A 171 2.37 -10.07 -29.15
C LYS A 171 2.21 -11.60 -29.07
N GLY A 172 1.06 -12.10 -28.66
CA GLY A 172 0.80 -13.51 -28.51
C GLY A 172 1.50 -14.19 -27.32
N PHE A 173 1.95 -13.41 -26.33
CA PHE A 173 2.59 -13.96 -25.10
C PHE A 173 1.55 -14.54 -24.14
N ILE A 174 0.31 -14.10 -24.22
CA ILE A 174 -0.83 -14.57 -23.44
C ILE A 174 -2.02 -14.87 -24.36
N THR A 175 -2.95 -15.67 -23.84
CA THR A 175 -4.18 -16.03 -24.58
C THR A 175 -5.29 -15.01 -24.38
N GLU A 176 -6.35 -15.11 -25.22
CA GLU A 176 -7.58 -14.32 -25.04
C GLU A 176 -8.26 -14.62 -23.70
N GLN A 177 -8.22 -15.86 -23.26
CA GLN A 177 -8.76 -16.28 -21.97
C GLN A 177 -8.02 -15.65 -20.79
N ASP A 178 -6.69 -15.48 -20.87
CA ASP A 178 -5.89 -14.77 -19.86
C ASP A 178 -6.30 -13.30 -19.78
N GLU A 179 -6.46 -12.64 -20.94
CA GLU A 179 -6.90 -11.25 -21.00
C GLU A 179 -8.31 -11.08 -20.43
N ALA A 180 -9.25 -11.95 -20.82
CA ALA A 180 -10.62 -11.95 -20.31
C ALA A 180 -10.66 -12.13 -18.79
N TYR A 181 -9.88 -13.07 -18.25
CA TYR A 181 -9.82 -13.25 -16.79
C TYR A 181 -9.37 -11.98 -16.07
N VAL A 182 -8.26 -11.36 -16.47
CA VAL A 182 -7.74 -10.16 -15.79
C VAL A 182 -8.70 -8.98 -15.96
N SER A 183 -9.33 -8.84 -17.12
CA SER A 183 -10.25 -7.74 -17.41
C SER A 183 -11.61 -7.86 -16.69
N GLU A 184 -12.08 -9.08 -16.40
CA GLU A 184 -13.43 -9.33 -15.88
C GLU A 184 -13.45 -9.81 -14.41
N LYS A 185 -12.37 -10.44 -13.94
CA LYS A 185 -12.32 -11.06 -12.62
C LYS A 185 -11.41 -10.31 -11.63
N ILE A 186 -10.61 -9.35 -12.11
CA ILE A 186 -9.82 -8.50 -11.24
C ILE A 186 -10.53 -7.15 -11.10
N SER A 187 -10.89 -6.78 -9.88
CA SER A 187 -11.43 -5.45 -9.58
C SER A 187 -10.32 -4.49 -9.13
N PHE A 188 -10.60 -3.19 -9.29
CA PHE A 188 -9.69 -2.11 -8.94
C PHE A 188 -10.43 -1.05 -8.12
N PRO A 189 -10.77 -1.36 -6.87
CA PRO A 189 -11.49 -0.44 -6.01
C PRO A 189 -10.77 0.90 -5.87
N TRP A 190 -11.51 1.99 -5.96
CA TRP A 190 -10.99 3.32 -5.68
C TRP A 190 -10.92 3.53 -4.18
N THR A 191 -9.91 4.27 -3.75
CA THR A 191 -9.80 4.64 -2.34
C THR A 191 -9.46 6.11 -2.17
N MET A 192 -9.74 6.61 -0.99
CA MET A 192 -9.27 7.89 -0.53
C MET A 192 -8.73 7.68 0.88
N ILE A 193 -7.45 7.90 1.05
CA ILE A 193 -6.72 7.74 2.31
C ILE A 193 -6.22 9.08 2.82
N ASP A 194 -6.31 9.29 4.12
CA ASP A 194 -5.68 10.42 4.80
C ASP A 194 -5.01 9.95 6.10
N LYS A 195 -3.71 10.07 6.14
CA LYS A 195 -2.86 9.83 7.31
C LYS A 195 -1.54 10.56 7.11
N ILE A 196 -1.19 11.41 8.04
CA ILE A 196 0.08 12.11 8.03
C ILE A 196 1.10 11.27 8.80
N THR A 197 2.15 10.86 8.10
CA THR A 197 3.28 10.09 8.64
C THR A 197 4.56 10.85 8.36
N PRO A 198 4.99 11.73 9.27
CA PRO A 198 6.28 12.41 9.13
C PRO A 198 7.45 11.42 9.09
N ARG A 199 8.62 11.89 8.71
CA ARG A 199 9.84 11.10 8.87
C ARG A 199 10.00 10.65 10.32
N PRO A 200 10.63 9.48 10.60
CA PRO A 200 10.93 9.08 11.96
C PRO A 200 11.59 10.21 12.74
N SER A 201 11.07 10.51 13.94
CA SER A 201 11.50 11.62 14.77
C SER A 201 12.48 11.14 15.85
N GLU A 202 13.57 11.88 16.04
CA GLU A 202 14.53 11.61 17.13
C GLU A 202 13.84 11.70 18.51
N VAL A 203 12.92 12.65 18.69
CA VAL A 203 12.17 12.80 19.95
C VAL A 203 11.35 11.54 20.25
N VAL A 204 10.75 10.94 19.23
CA VAL A 204 10.01 9.68 19.36
C VAL A 204 10.97 8.53 19.65
N ARG A 205 12.09 8.44 18.95
CA ARG A 205 13.14 7.44 19.20
C ARG A 205 13.58 7.47 20.67
N GLU A 206 13.98 8.65 21.18
CA GLU A 206 14.42 8.82 22.57
C GLU A 206 13.34 8.43 23.57
N ALA A 207 12.07 8.75 23.30
CA ALA A 207 10.96 8.36 24.17
C ALA A 207 10.72 6.85 24.19
N LEU A 208 10.95 6.15 23.07
CA LEU A 208 10.86 4.69 23.01
C LEU A 208 12.02 4.01 23.72
N GLU A 209 13.23 4.54 23.59
CA GLU A 209 14.42 4.04 24.32
C GLU A 209 14.28 4.24 25.83
N GLN A 210 13.69 5.37 26.29
CA GLN A 210 13.37 5.59 27.71
C GLN A 210 12.34 4.58 28.24
N ASP A 211 11.45 4.08 27.40
CA ASP A 211 10.53 2.98 27.74
C ASP A 211 11.22 1.60 27.76
N GLY A 212 12.51 1.53 27.41
CA GLY A 212 13.29 0.29 27.39
C GLY A 212 13.23 -0.48 26.07
N LEU A 213 12.75 0.14 24.98
CA LEU A 213 12.75 -0.48 23.65
C LEU A 213 14.13 -0.30 23.02
N GLU A 214 14.70 -1.40 22.51
CA GLU A 214 15.98 -1.42 21.81
C GLU A 214 15.77 -1.45 20.27
N GLY A 215 16.82 -1.09 19.52
CA GLY A 215 16.78 -1.18 18.06
C GLY A 215 15.90 -0.11 17.36
N MET A 216 15.66 1.02 18.05
CA MET A 216 14.84 2.12 17.54
C MET A 216 15.60 3.10 16.64
N ASP A 217 16.77 2.72 16.11
CA ASP A 217 17.58 3.59 15.26
C ASP A 217 16.86 4.02 14.00
N ILE A 218 17.05 5.29 13.63
CA ILE A 218 16.55 5.83 12.36
C ILE A 218 17.52 5.42 11.26
N VAL A 219 17.00 4.67 10.30
CA VAL A 219 17.74 4.17 9.15
C VAL A 219 17.48 5.07 7.95
N VAL A 220 18.53 5.57 7.30
CA VAL A 220 18.47 6.18 5.99
C VAL A 220 18.99 5.16 4.98
N THR A 221 18.16 4.78 4.02
CA THR A 221 18.52 3.81 3.00
C THR A 221 19.34 4.44 1.87
N ASP A 222 19.93 3.62 1.01
CA ASP A 222 20.66 4.09 -0.18
C ASP A 222 19.74 4.85 -1.17
N LYS A 223 18.44 4.60 -1.10
CA LYS A 223 17.43 5.33 -1.88
C LYS A 223 16.87 6.57 -1.17
N HIS A 224 17.52 6.96 -0.07
CA HIS A 224 17.12 8.10 0.77
C HIS A 224 15.72 7.96 1.40
N THR A 225 15.26 6.74 1.65
CA THR A 225 14.08 6.48 2.46
C THR A 225 14.46 6.57 3.94
N TYR A 226 13.68 7.33 4.71
CA TYR A 226 13.82 7.41 6.17
C TYR A 226 12.86 6.41 6.79
N THR A 227 13.39 5.45 7.52
CA THR A 227 12.62 4.36 8.14
C THR A 227 13.21 3.99 9.50
N ALA A 228 12.44 3.33 10.36
CA ALA A 228 12.84 2.84 11.67
C ALA A 228 11.97 1.64 12.07
N ALA A 229 12.29 0.95 13.16
CA ALA A 229 11.42 -0.08 13.74
C ALA A 229 10.09 0.51 14.28
N PHE A 230 9.98 1.83 14.35
CA PHE A 230 8.75 2.55 14.70
C PHE A 230 8.26 3.43 13.55
N VAL A 231 7.00 3.81 13.61
CA VAL A 231 6.42 4.84 12.74
C VAL A 231 5.65 5.83 13.60
N ASN A 232 5.97 7.10 13.48
CA ASN A 232 5.21 8.17 14.11
C ASN A 232 4.21 8.80 13.14
N ALA A 233 3.02 9.11 13.62
CA ALA A 233 1.95 9.71 12.84
C ALA A 233 1.08 10.64 13.69
N GLU A 234 0.35 11.53 13.02
CA GLU A 234 -0.68 12.32 13.66
C GLU A 234 -1.94 11.48 13.94
N LYS A 235 -2.77 11.94 14.88
CA LYS A 235 -4.00 11.25 15.29
C LYS A 235 -5.00 11.12 14.15
N THR A 236 -5.14 12.17 13.32
CA THR A 236 -6.14 12.21 12.25
C THR A 236 -5.89 11.13 11.21
N GLN A 237 -6.91 10.34 10.96
CA GLN A 237 -6.89 9.33 9.91
C GLN A 237 -8.29 8.98 9.42
N TYR A 238 -8.43 8.67 8.14
CA TYR A 238 -9.59 7.99 7.60
C TYR A 238 -9.23 7.31 6.27
N LEU A 239 -9.96 6.26 5.96
CA LEU A 239 -9.86 5.51 4.73
C LEU A 239 -11.28 5.27 4.22
N VAL A 240 -11.54 5.73 3.00
CA VAL A 240 -12.79 5.49 2.27
C VAL A 240 -12.47 4.58 1.11
N VAL A 241 -13.20 3.50 0.96
CA VAL A 241 -12.91 2.44 -0.02
C VAL A 241 -14.19 2.09 -0.77
N GLU A 242 -14.09 1.98 -2.09
CA GLU A 242 -15.14 1.41 -2.91
C GLU A 242 -15.33 -0.07 -2.57
N ASP A 243 -16.57 -0.49 -2.28
CA ASP A 243 -16.89 -1.87 -1.91
C ASP A 243 -17.07 -2.77 -3.15
N ASP A 244 -15.97 -2.97 -3.88
CA ASP A 244 -15.90 -3.83 -5.06
C ASP A 244 -14.86 -4.96 -4.83
N PHE A 245 -15.28 -6.01 -4.11
CA PHE A 245 -14.44 -7.14 -3.71
C PHE A 245 -15.05 -8.46 -4.19
N PRO A 246 -14.80 -8.88 -5.42
CA PRO A 246 -15.49 -10.01 -6.04
C PRO A 246 -15.14 -11.38 -5.43
N ASN A 247 -14.09 -11.50 -4.61
CA ASN A 247 -13.73 -12.69 -3.82
C ASN A 247 -13.99 -12.50 -2.31
N GLY A 248 -14.80 -11.48 -1.93
CA GLY A 248 -14.99 -11.09 -0.54
C GLY A 248 -13.80 -10.29 0.02
N ARG A 249 -13.93 -9.85 1.25
CA ARG A 249 -12.93 -9.08 1.99
C ARG A 249 -13.07 -9.28 3.49
N PRO A 250 -12.05 -8.93 4.30
CA PRO A 250 -12.23 -8.76 5.74
C PRO A 250 -13.27 -7.65 6.04
N PRO A 251 -13.93 -7.67 7.18
CA PRO A 251 -14.91 -6.66 7.58
C PRO A 251 -14.21 -5.35 8.00
N LEU A 252 -13.61 -4.66 7.02
CA LEU A 252 -12.78 -3.47 7.22
C LEU A 252 -13.53 -2.33 7.91
N GLU A 253 -14.85 -2.25 7.76
CA GLU A 253 -15.74 -1.30 8.44
C GLU A 253 -15.71 -1.46 9.96
N GLU A 254 -15.49 -2.66 10.48
CA GLU A 254 -15.36 -2.89 11.93
C GLU A 254 -14.04 -2.34 12.50
N ALA A 255 -13.03 -2.11 11.64
CA ALA A 255 -11.81 -1.41 12.01
C ALA A 255 -11.87 0.11 11.74
N GLY A 256 -13.02 0.63 11.26
CA GLY A 256 -13.25 2.06 11.04
C GLY A 256 -13.03 2.52 9.60
N VAL A 257 -12.89 1.61 8.63
CA VAL A 257 -12.86 1.95 7.21
C VAL A 257 -14.26 2.28 6.72
N ILE A 258 -14.41 3.33 5.92
CA ILE A 258 -15.69 3.72 5.31
C ILE A 258 -15.82 2.97 3.98
N MET A 259 -16.67 1.94 3.95
CA MET A 259 -17.00 1.20 2.75
C MET A 259 -18.17 1.87 2.03
N THR A 260 -18.05 2.13 0.73
CA THR A 260 -19.07 2.88 -0.03
C THR A 260 -18.98 2.60 -1.54
N ASP A 261 -19.71 3.34 -2.35
CA ASP A 261 -19.64 3.28 -3.81
C ASP A 261 -18.55 4.21 -4.39
N ARG A 262 -18.17 3.95 -5.63
CA ARG A 262 -17.14 4.71 -6.37
C ARG A 262 -17.45 6.21 -6.47
N GLU A 263 -18.71 6.58 -6.68
CA GLU A 263 -19.11 7.98 -6.80
C GLU A 263 -18.85 8.73 -5.49
N THR A 264 -19.17 8.11 -4.36
CA THR A 264 -18.91 8.67 -3.04
C THR A 264 -17.42 8.80 -2.76
N VAL A 265 -16.58 7.79 -3.09
CA VAL A 265 -15.13 7.91 -3.00
C VAL A 265 -14.63 9.12 -3.80
N SER A 266 -15.05 9.25 -5.06
CA SER A 266 -14.68 10.37 -5.93
C SER A 266 -15.11 11.73 -5.36
N ARG A 267 -16.31 11.81 -4.78
CA ARG A 267 -16.82 13.04 -4.13
C ARG A 267 -16.03 13.40 -2.90
N VAL A 268 -15.68 12.43 -2.05
CA VAL A 268 -14.84 12.65 -0.85
C VAL A 268 -13.46 13.16 -1.26
N GLU A 269 -12.84 12.54 -2.27
CA GLU A 269 -11.57 13.00 -2.83
C GLU A 269 -11.66 14.45 -3.31
N THR A 270 -12.66 14.76 -4.16
CA THR A 270 -12.85 16.11 -4.72
C THR A 270 -13.07 17.15 -3.63
N MET A 271 -13.91 16.87 -2.65
CA MET A 271 -14.22 17.80 -1.57
C MET A 271 -13.03 17.98 -0.63
N LYS A 272 -12.45 16.88 -0.15
CA LYS A 272 -11.43 16.96 0.88
C LYS A 272 -10.07 17.37 0.31
N VAL A 273 -9.58 16.66 -0.70
CA VAL A 273 -8.26 16.95 -1.27
C VAL A 273 -8.30 18.18 -2.15
N GLY A 274 -9.20 18.20 -3.14
CA GLY A 274 -9.25 19.25 -4.16
C GLY A 274 -9.80 20.59 -3.65
N THR A 275 -10.75 20.57 -2.72
CA THR A 275 -11.47 21.80 -2.31
C THR A 275 -11.02 22.31 -0.94
N CYS A 276 -10.77 21.42 0.02
CA CYS A 276 -10.42 21.83 1.38
C CYS A 276 -8.90 21.72 1.64
N LEU A 277 -8.31 20.54 1.53
CA LEU A 277 -6.94 20.30 1.99
C LEU A 277 -5.89 21.08 1.17
N ASN A 278 -5.80 20.83 -0.14
CA ASN A 278 -4.78 21.43 -0.97
C ASN A 278 -4.89 22.97 -1.05
N PRO A 279 -6.09 23.56 -1.25
CA PRO A 279 -6.21 25.01 -1.25
C PRO A 279 -5.85 25.66 0.07
N LEU A 280 -6.24 25.06 1.22
CA LEU A 280 -5.90 25.59 2.54
C LEU A 280 -4.39 25.47 2.81
N HIS A 281 -3.75 24.33 2.48
CA HIS A 281 -2.30 24.17 2.61
C HIS A 281 -1.55 25.20 1.77
N THR A 282 -1.97 25.40 0.52
CA THR A 282 -1.36 26.41 -0.36
C THR A 282 -1.53 27.80 0.21
N CYS A 283 -2.74 28.13 0.68
CA CYS A 283 -3.04 29.41 1.31
C CYS A 283 -2.14 29.66 2.54
N LEU A 284 -2.09 28.67 3.47
CA LEU A 284 -1.27 28.78 4.67
C LEU A 284 0.22 28.90 4.34
N ALA A 285 0.73 28.12 3.39
CA ALA A 285 2.13 28.19 2.98
C ALA A 285 2.47 29.57 2.39
N VAL A 286 1.65 30.07 1.46
CA VAL A 286 1.91 31.37 0.80
C VAL A 286 1.80 32.53 1.80
N TYR A 287 0.70 32.61 2.54
CA TYR A 287 0.49 33.70 3.50
C TYR A 287 1.39 33.58 4.71
N GLY A 288 1.69 32.37 5.18
CA GLY A 288 2.65 32.14 6.25
C GLY A 288 4.03 32.70 5.90
N CYS A 289 4.56 32.33 4.72
CA CYS A 289 5.83 32.87 4.24
C CYS A 289 5.79 34.40 4.09
N LEU A 290 4.70 34.97 3.56
CA LEU A 290 4.57 36.43 3.42
C LEU A 290 4.53 37.16 4.75
N LEU A 291 4.00 36.52 5.79
CA LEU A 291 3.93 37.06 7.15
C LEU A 291 5.16 36.73 8.01
N GLY A 292 6.14 36.00 7.46
CA GLY A 292 7.38 35.65 8.15
C GLY A 292 7.24 34.49 9.14
N TYR A 293 6.22 33.65 9.01
CA TYR A 293 6.13 32.38 9.74
C TYR A 293 6.98 31.33 9.01
N GLU A 294 7.76 30.57 9.79
CA GLU A 294 8.58 29.42 9.34
C GLU A 294 7.88 28.08 9.59
#